data_b1beb06c0a674a08673a51f4eafa6ca1
#
_entry.id   b1beb06c0a674a08673a51f4eafa6ca1
#
_cell.length_a   1.000
_cell.length_b   1.000
_cell.length_c   1.000
_cell.angle_alpha   90.00
_cell.angle_beta   90.00
_cell.angle_gamma   90.00
#
_symmetry.space_group_name_H-M   'P 1'
#
loop_
_entity.id
_entity.type
_entity.pdbx_description
1 polymer ?
#
loop_
_entity_poly.entity_id
_entity_poly.type
_entity_poly.pdbx_seq_one_letter_code
_entity_poly.pdbx_strand_id
1 'polypeptide(L)'
;MHPGWLSNAYLAWEEGTREGFFVDSGAPLEPLVELVEHEGLTVTALLTTHTHGDHVAGDSELERRFGVRGTQSASWAQAIPTPGHADDHVAFLVDDICFSGDLLFKDAVGGGPDAEVIRASVLKLMELPNDTRVLPGHTDETTIGRERTENPFLRYWFGGEALDEPCRVAGEEATLVVWSPDYDGKGKALVRMTDGHESIVGGSRVER
;
A
#
# COMPACT_ATOMS: atom_id res chain seq x y z
N MET A 1 -1.83 -11.76 -6.89
CA MET A 1 -2.84 -11.22 -5.95
C MET A 1 -3.57 -12.37 -5.26
N HIS A 2 -3.78 -12.29 -3.95
CA HIS A 2 -4.48 -13.31 -3.17
C HIS A 2 -6.00 -13.25 -3.43
N PRO A 3 -6.68 -14.37 -3.77
CA PRO A 3 -8.09 -14.34 -4.19
C PRO A 3 -9.07 -13.95 -3.06
N GLY A 4 -8.68 -14.10 -1.80
CA GLY A 4 -9.51 -13.75 -0.64
C GLY A 4 -9.17 -12.40 -0.02
N TRP A 5 -7.88 -12.06 0.04
CA TRP A 5 -7.40 -10.80 0.61
C TRP A 5 -7.11 -9.74 -0.45
N LEU A 6 -6.96 -10.15 -1.72
CA LEU A 6 -6.62 -9.28 -2.85
C LEU A 6 -5.27 -8.56 -2.65
N SER A 7 -4.39 -9.11 -1.79
CA SER A 7 -3.07 -8.57 -1.55
C SER A 7 -2.08 -8.96 -2.64
N ASN A 8 -1.07 -8.14 -2.84
CA ASN A 8 0.05 -8.37 -3.74
C ASN A 8 1.28 -8.86 -2.95
N ALA A 9 2.09 -9.65 -3.60
CA ALA A 9 3.47 -9.91 -3.23
C ALA A 9 4.33 -9.72 -4.49
N TYR A 10 5.56 -9.28 -4.30
CA TYR A 10 6.44 -8.98 -5.42
C TYR A 10 7.73 -9.75 -5.31
N LEU A 11 8.29 -10.10 -6.47
CA LEU A 11 9.65 -10.58 -6.64
C LEU A 11 10.36 -9.62 -7.59
N ALA A 12 11.46 -9.05 -7.15
CA ALA A 12 12.34 -8.24 -7.97
C ALA A 12 13.76 -8.79 -7.92
N TRP A 13 14.54 -8.62 -8.99
CA TRP A 13 15.92 -9.08 -9.06
C TRP A 13 16.75 -8.23 -9.99
N GLU A 14 18.06 -8.27 -9.79
CA GLU A 14 19.04 -7.69 -10.68
C GLU A 14 19.48 -8.72 -11.73
N GLU A 15 19.34 -8.37 -13.01
CA GLU A 15 19.67 -9.30 -14.12
C GLU A 15 21.14 -9.74 -14.13
N GLY A 16 22.05 -8.83 -13.77
CA GLY A 16 23.49 -9.08 -13.81
C GLY A 16 23.97 -10.05 -12.76
N THR A 17 23.51 -9.94 -11.52
CA THR A 17 23.90 -10.76 -10.39
C THR A 17 23.00 -11.96 -10.16
N ARG A 18 21.77 -11.93 -10.67
CA ARG A 18 20.70 -12.89 -10.37
C ARG A 18 20.32 -12.90 -8.88
N GLU A 19 20.65 -11.85 -8.15
CA GLU A 19 20.18 -11.65 -6.78
C GLU A 19 18.79 -11.03 -6.79
N GLY A 20 17.87 -11.64 -6.03
CA GLY A 20 16.48 -11.21 -5.94
C GLY A 20 16.01 -11.06 -4.51
N PHE A 21 14.89 -10.38 -4.35
CA PHE A 21 14.23 -10.18 -3.08
C PHE A 21 12.71 -10.21 -3.25
N PHE A 22 12.02 -10.59 -2.19
CA PHE A 22 10.59 -10.48 -2.10
C PHE A 22 10.18 -9.19 -1.39
N VAL A 23 9.00 -8.66 -1.74
CA VAL A 23 8.31 -7.63 -0.96
C VAL A 23 6.93 -8.16 -0.61
N ASP A 24 6.66 -8.27 0.67
CA ASP A 24 5.52 -8.94 1.28
C ASP A 24 5.35 -10.40 0.83
N SER A 25 4.52 -11.15 1.53
CA SER A 25 4.34 -12.58 1.30
C SER A 25 2.88 -13.05 1.40
N GLY A 26 1.93 -12.12 1.40
CA GLY A 26 0.53 -12.47 1.62
C GLY A 26 -0.21 -13.00 0.40
N ALA A 27 0.29 -12.76 -0.82
CA ALA A 27 -0.25 -13.34 -2.05
C ALA A 27 0.19 -14.81 -2.21
N PRO A 28 -0.46 -15.61 -3.09
CA PRO A 28 0.03 -16.94 -3.44
C PRO A 28 1.47 -16.86 -3.97
N LEU A 29 2.40 -17.51 -3.26
CA LEU A 29 3.83 -17.42 -3.55
C LEU A 29 4.28 -18.37 -4.66
N GLU A 30 3.55 -19.45 -4.94
CA GLU A 30 4.00 -20.51 -5.84
C GLU A 30 4.44 -19.99 -7.23
N PRO A 31 3.69 -19.07 -7.90
CA PRO A 31 4.14 -18.54 -9.19
C PRO A 31 5.46 -17.77 -9.10
N LEU A 32 5.72 -17.07 -7.98
CA LEU A 32 6.95 -16.34 -7.77
C LEU A 32 8.11 -17.28 -7.44
N VAL A 33 7.83 -18.33 -6.67
CA VAL A 33 8.81 -19.39 -6.34
C VAL A 33 9.22 -20.16 -7.60
N GLU A 34 8.25 -20.55 -8.45
CA GLU A 34 8.54 -21.17 -9.74
C GLU A 34 9.42 -20.27 -10.62
N LEU A 35 9.20 -18.95 -10.58
CA LEU A 35 10.03 -17.99 -11.31
C LEU A 35 11.45 -17.92 -10.74
N VAL A 36 11.63 -17.94 -9.41
CA VAL A 36 12.96 -18.03 -8.77
C VAL A 36 13.73 -19.26 -9.27
N GLU A 37 13.06 -20.41 -9.31
CA GLU A 37 13.67 -21.66 -9.76
C GLU A 37 14.00 -21.65 -11.25
N HIS A 38 13.05 -21.18 -12.08
CA HIS A 38 13.21 -21.09 -13.54
C HIS A 38 14.36 -20.17 -13.94
N GLU A 39 14.44 -18.99 -13.32
CA GLU A 39 15.47 -17.99 -13.59
C GLU A 39 16.79 -18.27 -12.86
N GLY A 40 16.83 -19.23 -11.96
CA GLY A 40 18.02 -19.56 -11.15
C GLY A 40 18.43 -18.39 -10.25
N LEU A 41 17.46 -17.73 -9.62
CA LEU A 41 17.71 -16.58 -8.76
C LEU A 41 18.20 -17.01 -7.39
N THR A 42 19.05 -16.17 -6.79
CA THR A 42 19.44 -16.25 -5.38
C THR A 42 18.59 -15.24 -4.60
N VAL A 43 17.67 -15.74 -3.76
CA VAL A 43 16.85 -14.88 -2.90
C VAL A 43 17.66 -14.41 -1.70
N THR A 44 17.85 -13.11 -1.56
CA THR A 44 18.73 -12.50 -0.54
C THR A 44 17.97 -11.79 0.57
N ALA A 45 16.70 -11.40 0.34
CA ALA A 45 15.89 -10.70 1.31
C ALA A 45 14.38 -10.93 1.14
N LEU A 46 13.64 -10.68 2.22
CA LEU A 46 12.20 -10.46 2.24
C LEU A 46 11.96 -9.11 2.92
N LEU A 47 11.55 -8.10 2.15
CA LEU A 47 11.14 -6.81 2.69
C LEU A 47 9.66 -6.90 3.10
N THR A 48 9.34 -6.46 4.32
CA THR A 48 7.97 -6.47 4.83
C THR A 48 7.50 -5.04 5.04
N THR A 49 6.43 -4.62 4.32
CA THR A 49 5.92 -3.26 4.42
C THR A 49 5.29 -2.99 5.79
N HIS A 50 4.52 -3.94 6.29
CA HIS A 50 3.91 -3.92 7.62
C HIS A 50 3.43 -5.32 8.02
N THR A 51 3.02 -5.52 9.28
CA THR A 51 2.78 -6.85 9.84
C THR A 51 1.31 -7.31 9.82
N HIS A 52 0.45 -6.75 8.98
CA HIS A 52 -0.90 -7.30 8.77
C HIS A 52 -0.82 -8.69 8.12
N GLY A 53 -1.77 -9.56 8.50
CA GLY A 53 -1.73 -10.98 8.13
C GLY A 53 -1.70 -11.24 6.62
N ASP A 54 -2.33 -10.40 5.84
CA ASP A 54 -2.36 -10.45 4.38
C ASP A 54 -1.08 -9.95 3.70
N HIS A 55 -0.08 -9.52 4.47
CA HIS A 55 1.26 -9.16 3.99
C HIS A 55 2.35 -10.12 4.46
N VAL A 56 2.12 -10.86 5.55
CA VAL A 56 3.14 -11.73 6.17
C VAL A 56 2.76 -13.22 6.18
N ALA A 57 1.62 -13.61 5.61
CA ALA A 57 1.11 -14.99 5.69
C ALA A 57 2.06 -16.05 5.13
N GLY A 58 2.91 -15.69 4.17
CA GLY A 58 3.88 -16.58 3.54
C GLY A 58 5.29 -16.51 4.12
N ASP A 59 5.56 -15.69 5.14
CA ASP A 59 6.91 -15.49 5.69
C ASP A 59 7.60 -16.80 6.06
N SER A 60 6.89 -17.68 6.76
CA SER A 60 7.45 -18.99 7.17
C SER A 60 7.75 -19.91 5.98
N GLU A 61 7.04 -19.76 4.88
CA GLU A 61 7.32 -20.49 3.64
C GLU A 61 8.59 -19.97 2.98
N LEU A 62 8.77 -18.66 2.87
CA LEU A 62 9.98 -18.06 2.31
C LEU A 62 11.21 -18.31 3.20
N GLU A 63 11.05 -18.27 4.53
CA GLU A 63 12.12 -18.66 5.45
C GLU A 63 12.54 -20.12 5.24
N ARG A 64 11.59 -21.03 5.14
CA ARG A 64 11.86 -22.46 4.94
C ARG A 64 12.52 -22.75 3.59
N ARG A 65 12.12 -22.07 2.51
CA ARG A 65 12.65 -22.31 1.15
C ARG A 65 13.98 -21.61 0.91
N PHE A 66 14.11 -20.36 1.33
CA PHE A 66 15.23 -19.49 0.96
C PHE A 66 16.06 -19.00 2.15
N GLY A 67 15.64 -19.26 3.38
CA GLY A 67 16.36 -18.82 4.59
C GLY A 67 16.23 -17.33 4.88
N VAL A 68 15.30 -16.61 4.20
CA VAL A 68 15.07 -15.17 4.38
C VAL A 68 13.95 -14.93 5.38
N ARG A 69 14.07 -13.85 6.16
CA ARG A 69 13.05 -13.40 7.12
C ARG A 69 12.61 -11.99 6.80
N GLY A 70 11.35 -11.69 7.13
CA GLY A 70 10.80 -10.35 6.99
C GLY A 70 11.65 -9.31 7.71
N THR A 71 12.00 -8.25 6.99
CA THR A 71 12.79 -7.12 7.51
C THR A 71 12.31 -5.80 6.90
N GLN A 72 12.54 -4.72 7.63
CA GLN A 72 12.34 -3.36 7.11
C GLN A 72 13.67 -2.64 6.82
N SER A 73 14.77 -3.38 6.70
CA SER A 73 16.10 -2.81 6.47
C SER A 73 16.89 -3.64 5.46
N ALA A 74 17.29 -2.99 4.38
CA ALA A 74 18.27 -3.49 3.42
C ALA A 74 19.14 -2.33 2.95
N SER A 75 20.43 -2.56 2.77
CA SER A 75 21.39 -1.46 2.44
C SER A 75 21.18 -0.85 1.05
N TRP A 76 20.50 -1.57 0.17
CA TRP A 76 20.21 -1.18 -1.22
C TRP A 76 18.77 -0.67 -1.42
N ALA A 77 17.91 -0.71 -0.40
CA ALA A 77 16.56 -0.18 -0.42
C ALA A 77 16.43 0.99 0.56
N GLN A 78 15.85 2.09 0.11
CA GLN A 78 15.50 3.18 1.00
C GLN A 78 14.17 2.86 1.69
N ALA A 79 14.22 2.61 2.99
CA ALA A 79 13.03 2.48 3.82
C ALA A 79 12.49 3.88 4.17
N ILE A 80 11.24 4.15 3.84
CA ILE A 80 10.53 5.40 4.11
C ILE A 80 9.45 5.11 5.14
N PRO A 81 9.59 5.51 6.42
CA PRO A 81 8.56 5.32 7.43
C PRO A 81 7.28 6.07 7.07
N THR A 82 6.18 5.33 6.97
CA THR A 82 4.88 5.81 6.48
C THR A 82 3.73 5.32 7.37
N PRO A 83 3.75 5.65 8.68
CA PRO A 83 2.70 5.21 9.61
C PRO A 83 1.33 5.76 9.22
N GLY A 84 0.27 5.15 9.77
CA GLY A 84 -1.12 5.60 9.64
C GLY A 84 -2.10 4.50 9.28
N HIS A 85 -1.79 3.64 8.28
CA HIS A 85 -2.50 2.39 8.05
C HIS A 85 -2.14 1.35 9.13
N ALA A 86 -0.86 1.22 9.42
CA ALA A 86 -0.32 0.49 10.55
C ALA A 86 0.83 1.31 11.17
N ASP A 87 1.10 1.12 12.46
CA ASP A 87 2.14 1.87 13.18
C ASP A 87 3.55 1.53 12.66
N ASP A 88 3.74 0.29 12.25
CA ASP A 88 5.00 -0.25 11.72
C ASP A 88 5.14 -0.09 10.20
N HIS A 89 4.23 0.63 9.53
CA HIS A 89 4.20 0.71 8.09
C HIS A 89 5.40 1.46 7.50
N VAL A 90 6.03 0.85 6.47
CA VAL A 90 7.16 1.37 5.71
C VAL A 90 6.92 1.17 4.22
N ALA A 91 7.14 2.19 3.42
CA ALA A 91 7.31 2.05 1.98
C ALA A 91 8.80 1.84 1.65
N PHE A 92 9.08 1.09 0.57
CA PHE A 92 10.45 0.87 0.10
C PHE A 92 10.65 1.52 -1.27
N LEU A 93 11.72 2.29 -1.41
CA LEU A 93 12.19 2.78 -2.71
C LEU A 93 13.45 2.00 -3.11
N VAL A 94 13.38 1.38 -4.28
CA VAL A 94 14.49 0.68 -4.92
C VAL A 94 14.59 1.21 -6.35
N ASP A 95 15.66 1.90 -6.65
CA ASP A 95 15.84 2.66 -7.90
C ASP A 95 14.64 3.60 -8.17
N ASP A 96 13.88 3.36 -9.23
CA ASP A 96 12.69 4.12 -9.63
C ASP A 96 11.37 3.43 -9.26
N ILE A 97 11.41 2.39 -8.40
CA ILE A 97 10.25 1.61 -7.97
C ILE A 97 9.97 1.85 -6.49
N CYS A 98 8.75 2.30 -6.18
CA CYS A 98 8.23 2.44 -4.83
C CYS A 98 7.24 1.32 -4.51
N PHE A 99 7.60 0.43 -3.60
CA PHE A 99 6.68 -0.54 -2.99
C PHE A 99 5.95 0.17 -1.87
N SER A 100 4.74 0.62 -2.13
CA SER A 100 4.01 1.51 -1.22
C SER A 100 3.24 0.79 -0.12
N GLY A 101 3.21 -0.56 -0.12
CA GLY A 101 2.36 -1.31 0.81
C GLY A 101 0.93 -0.78 0.80
N ASP A 102 0.34 -0.67 1.98
CA ASP A 102 -1.05 -0.21 2.15
C ASP A 102 -1.18 1.28 2.43
N LEU A 103 -0.27 2.08 1.86
CA LEU A 103 -0.35 3.53 1.99
C LEU A 103 -0.96 4.22 0.77
N LEU A 104 -0.42 3.95 -0.42
CA LEU A 104 -0.84 4.58 -1.68
C LEU A 104 -1.22 3.51 -2.69
N PHE A 105 -2.45 3.57 -3.16
CA PHE A 105 -3.02 2.70 -4.19
C PHE A 105 -3.32 3.49 -5.47
N LYS A 106 -3.58 2.78 -6.54
CA LYS A 106 -4.17 3.39 -7.73
C LYS A 106 -5.58 3.90 -7.39
N ASP A 107 -5.77 5.20 -7.49
CA ASP A 107 -7.00 5.94 -7.22
C ASP A 107 -7.44 6.00 -5.74
N ALA A 108 -6.70 5.40 -4.80
CA ALA A 108 -7.06 5.39 -3.39
C ALA A 108 -5.82 5.49 -2.46
N VAL A 109 -6.09 5.51 -1.16
CA VAL A 109 -5.06 5.43 -0.12
C VAL A 109 -5.48 4.41 0.94
N GLY A 110 -4.54 3.96 1.77
CA GLY A 110 -4.80 3.06 2.88
C GLY A 110 -5.81 3.62 3.89
N GLY A 111 -6.60 2.72 4.48
CA GLY A 111 -7.51 3.10 5.56
C GLY A 111 -6.78 3.26 6.88
N GLY A 112 -7.33 4.09 7.78
CA GLY A 112 -6.82 4.24 9.13
C GLY A 112 -7.64 5.24 9.95
N PRO A 113 -7.47 5.20 11.28
CA PRO A 113 -8.29 6.01 12.19
C PRO A 113 -7.96 7.51 12.12
N ASP A 114 -6.76 7.88 11.73
CA ASP A 114 -6.29 9.26 11.66
C ASP A 114 -5.85 9.61 10.24
N ALA A 115 -6.72 10.35 9.54
CA ALA A 115 -6.47 10.74 8.16
C ALA A 115 -5.29 11.71 8.00
N GLU A 116 -4.97 12.52 9.01
CA GLU A 116 -3.85 13.45 8.95
C GLU A 116 -2.49 12.72 8.99
N VAL A 117 -2.39 11.65 9.79
CA VAL A 117 -1.18 10.81 9.83
C VAL A 117 -0.97 10.11 8.48
N ILE A 118 -2.04 9.56 7.89
CA ILE A 118 -1.98 8.94 6.55
C ILE A 118 -1.59 9.98 5.51
N ARG A 119 -2.23 11.15 5.52
CA ARG A 119 -1.92 12.26 4.62
C ARG A 119 -0.44 12.65 4.69
N ALA A 120 0.07 12.85 5.91
CA ALA A 120 1.48 13.19 6.11
C ALA A 120 2.43 12.12 5.53
N SER A 121 2.09 10.85 5.66
CA SER A 121 2.84 9.73 5.09
C SER A 121 2.74 9.68 3.56
N VAL A 122 1.56 9.86 2.99
CA VAL A 122 1.37 9.94 1.53
C VAL A 122 2.14 11.11 0.93
N LEU A 123 2.13 12.28 1.57
CA LEU A 123 2.85 13.45 1.09
C LEU A 123 4.38 13.23 1.01
N LYS A 124 4.97 12.38 1.87
CA LYS A 124 6.38 11.99 1.72
C LYS A 124 6.62 11.25 0.39
N LEU A 125 5.72 10.37 -0.02
CA LEU A 125 5.83 9.69 -1.31
C LEU A 125 5.64 10.66 -2.48
N MET A 126 4.87 11.71 -2.28
CA MET A 126 4.70 12.76 -3.31
C MET A 126 5.97 13.61 -3.53
N GLU A 127 7.00 13.47 -2.72
CA GLU A 127 8.33 14.07 -2.98
C GLU A 127 9.13 13.29 -4.03
N LEU A 128 8.75 12.05 -4.33
CA LEU A 128 9.40 11.21 -5.35
C LEU A 128 9.13 11.75 -6.78
N PRO A 129 10.01 11.45 -7.74
CA PRO A 129 9.81 11.80 -9.15
C PRO A 129 8.48 11.30 -9.70
N ASN A 130 7.90 12.03 -10.67
CA ASN A 130 6.61 11.67 -11.27
C ASN A 130 6.60 10.32 -11.98
N ASP A 131 7.72 9.90 -12.52
CA ASP A 131 7.93 8.65 -13.25
C ASP A 131 8.25 7.46 -12.33
N THR A 132 8.40 7.70 -11.01
CA THR A 132 8.53 6.61 -10.04
C THR A 132 7.31 5.69 -10.14
N ARG A 133 7.57 4.42 -10.44
CA ARG A 133 6.53 3.37 -10.45
C ARG A 133 6.13 3.04 -9.03
N VAL A 134 4.83 2.87 -8.80
CA VAL A 134 4.27 2.50 -7.50
C VAL A 134 3.68 1.10 -7.60
N LEU A 135 4.20 0.19 -6.79
CA LEU A 135 3.75 -1.19 -6.64
C LEU A 135 3.07 -1.32 -5.27
N PRO A 136 1.73 -1.23 -5.21
CA PRO A 136 0.98 -1.18 -3.96
C PRO A 136 0.71 -2.57 -3.36
N GLY A 137 0.36 -2.61 -2.08
CA GLY A 137 -0.07 -3.84 -1.40
C GLY A 137 -1.36 -4.45 -1.97
N HIS A 138 -2.19 -3.60 -2.59
CA HIS A 138 -3.41 -4.00 -3.30
C HIS A 138 -3.53 -3.23 -4.62
N THR A 139 -4.41 -3.68 -5.52
CA THR A 139 -4.66 -3.12 -6.86
C THR A 139 -3.53 -3.27 -7.88
N ASP A 140 -3.69 -2.61 -9.02
CA ASP A 140 -2.69 -2.54 -10.09
C ASP A 140 -1.58 -1.55 -9.75
N GLU A 141 -0.46 -1.65 -10.47
CA GLU A 141 0.60 -0.65 -10.44
C GLU A 141 0.11 0.72 -10.94
N THR A 142 0.79 1.75 -10.47
CA THR A 142 0.56 3.14 -10.88
C THR A 142 1.88 3.93 -10.89
N THR A 143 1.83 5.25 -10.95
CA THR A 143 2.99 6.14 -10.83
C THR A 143 2.69 7.31 -9.89
N ILE A 144 3.72 7.87 -9.29
CA ILE A 144 3.58 9.06 -8.43
C ILE A 144 2.92 10.21 -9.21
N GLY A 145 3.30 10.44 -10.46
CA GLY A 145 2.74 11.51 -11.30
C GLY A 145 1.25 11.31 -11.58
N ARG A 146 0.82 10.09 -11.87
CA ARG A 146 -0.60 9.79 -12.07
C ARG A 146 -1.39 10.01 -10.78
N GLU A 147 -0.95 9.45 -9.66
CA GLU A 147 -1.68 9.59 -8.40
C GLU A 147 -1.77 11.04 -7.94
N ARG A 148 -0.74 11.85 -8.17
CA ARG A 148 -0.76 13.28 -7.86
C ARG A 148 -1.91 14.02 -8.54
N THR A 149 -2.31 13.60 -9.74
CA THR A 149 -3.34 14.28 -10.56
C THR A 149 -4.71 13.60 -10.54
N GLU A 150 -4.74 12.27 -10.44
CA GLU A 150 -5.97 11.50 -10.62
C GLU A 150 -6.58 11.01 -9.30
N ASN A 151 -5.75 10.75 -8.28
CA ASN A 151 -6.21 10.20 -7.01
C ASN A 151 -7.14 11.19 -6.28
N PRO A 152 -8.39 10.81 -5.96
CA PRO A 152 -9.36 11.71 -5.34
C PRO A 152 -8.93 12.28 -3.99
N PHE A 153 -8.20 11.48 -3.18
CA PHE A 153 -7.66 11.94 -1.90
C PHE A 153 -6.60 13.01 -2.09
N LEU A 154 -5.66 12.79 -3.00
CA LEU A 154 -4.59 13.75 -3.32
C LEU A 154 -5.17 15.02 -3.95
N ARG A 155 -6.14 14.91 -4.85
CA ARG A 155 -6.84 16.06 -5.41
C ARG A 155 -7.46 16.92 -4.32
N TYR A 156 -8.16 16.28 -3.37
CA TYR A 156 -8.74 17.00 -2.22
C TYR A 156 -7.65 17.65 -1.36
N TRP A 157 -6.61 16.92 -0.99
CA TRP A 157 -5.52 17.43 -0.15
C TRP A 157 -4.70 18.55 -0.81
N PHE A 158 -4.70 18.63 -2.13
CA PHE A 158 -4.08 19.71 -2.89
C PHE A 158 -5.04 20.89 -3.20
N GLY A 159 -6.17 20.96 -2.53
CA GLY A 159 -7.10 22.10 -2.60
C GLY A 159 -8.31 21.89 -3.53
N GLY A 160 -8.58 20.65 -3.93
CA GLY A 160 -9.82 20.29 -4.61
C GLY A 160 -11.04 20.37 -3.70
N GLU A 161 -12.22 20.34 -4.30
CA GLU A 161 -13.49 20.43 -3.59
C GLU A 161 -13.81 19.12 -2.85
N ALA A 162 -14.37 19.25 -1.63
CA ALA A 162 -14.97 18.15 -0.88
C ALA A 162 -16.35 17.81 -1.45
N LEU A 163 -16.82 16.60 -1.23
CA LEU A 163 -18.20 16.21 -1.51
C LEU A 163 -19.18 16.88 -0.53
N ASP A 164 -18.78 16.98 0.76
CA ASP A 164 -19.56 17.55 1.86
C ASP A 164 -20.98 16.96 1.98
N GLU A 165 -21.12 15.66 1.68
CA GLU A 165 -22.39 14.95 1.75
C GLU A 165 -22.64 14.39 3.17
N PRO A 166 -23.84 14.52 3.74
CA PRO A 166 -24.16 13.87 5.02
C PRO A 166 -24.13 12.35 4.86
N CYS A 167 -23.55 11.67 5.85
CA CYS A 167 -23.50 10.21 5.90
C CYS A 167 -23.50 9.72 7.36
N ARG A 168 -23.45 8.38 7.53
CA ARG A 168 -23.22 7.77 8.84
C ARG A 168 -22.08 6.75 8.73
N VAL A 169 -21.31 6.63 9.80
CA VAL A 169 -20.26 5.63 9.94
C VAL A 169 -20.43 4.91 11.27
N ALA A 170 -20.63 3.60 11.23
CA ALA A 170 -20.93 2.79 12.42
C ALA A 170 -22.13 3.32 13.25
N GLY A 171 -23.12 3.91 12.58
CA GLY A 171 -24.32 4.48 13.20
C GLY A 171 -24.16 5.90 13.73
N GLU A 172 -22.99 6.52 13.65
CA GLU A 172 -22.74 7.91 14.07
C GLU A 172 -22.84 8.86 12.86
N GLU A 173 -23.31 10.08 13.07
CA GLU A 173 -23.37 11.11 12.03
C GLU A 173 -21.96 11.56 11.63
N ALA A 174 -21.76 11.71 10.33
CA ALA A 174 -20.50 12.14 9.73
C ALA A 174 -20.76 12.90 8.42
N THR A 175 -19.72 13.51 7.89
CA THR A 175 -19.68 14.12 6.56
C THR A 175 -18.75 13.32 5.67
N LEU A 176 -19.22 12.88 4.51
CA LEU A 176 -18.41 12.29 3.47
C LEU A 176 -17.64 13.40 2.73
N VAL A 177 -16.32 13.36 2.84
CA VAL A 177 -15.42 14.39 2.28
C VAL A 177 -14.87 13.95 0.93
N VAL A 178 -14.37 12.69 0.83
CA VAL A 178 -13.86 12.11 -0.42
C VAL A 178 -14.43 10.70 -0.57
N TRP A 179 -14.74 10.33 -1.79
CA TRP A 179 -15.05 8.96 -2.18
C TRP A 179 -14.22 8.54 -3.37
N SER A 180 -13.67 7.34 -3.30
CA SER A 180 -12.88 6.74 -4.37
C SER A 180 -13.26 5.27 -4.59
N PRO A 181 -13.10 4.73 -5.82
CA PRO A 181 -13.03 3.30 -6.01
C PRO A 181 -11.98 2.65 -5.13
N ASP A 182 -12.17 1.37 -4.77
CA ASP A 182 -11.19 0.58 -4.02
C ASP A 182 -11.12 -0.84 -4.59
N TYR A 183 -10.05 -1.57 -4.27
CA TYR A 183 -9.75 -2.89 -4.80
C TYR A 183 -10.82 -3.94 -4.49
N ASP A 184 -11.59 -3.77 -3.44
CA ASP A 184 -12.68 -4.67 -3.04
C ASP A 184 -14.03 -4.35 -3.70
N GLY A 185 -14.09 -3.33 -4.54
CA GLY A 185 -15.29 -2.84 -5.23
C GLY A 185 -16.27 -2.09 -4.33
N LYS A 186 -15.97 -1.86 -3.05
CA LYS A 186 -16.86 -1.18 -2.08
C LYS A 186 -16.52 0.29 -1.87
N GLY A 187 -15.39 0.71 -2.42
CA GLY A 187 -14.89 2.08 -2.31
C GLY A 187 -14.12 2.36 -1.02
N LYS A 188 -13.45 3.51 -1.02
CA LYS A 188 -12.72 4.09 0.11
C LYS A 188 -13.23 5.51 0.36
N ALA A 189 -13.38 5.89 1.61
CA ALA A 189 -13.94 7.18 1.97
C ALA A 189 -13.08 7.92 2.99
N LEU A 190 -12.84 9.21 2.77
CA LEU A 190 -12.47 10.15 3.81
C LEU A 190 -13.75 10.68 4.44
N VAL A 191 -13.89 10.51 5.73
CA VAL A 191 -15.06 10.96 6.49
C VAL A 191 -14.64 11.88 7.62
N ARG A 192 -15.44 12.91 7.88
CA ARG A 192 -15.28 13.85 8.99
C ARG A 192 -16.39 13.62 10.00
N MET A 193 -16.03 13.28 11.23
CA MET A 193 -16.95 13.11 12.33
C MET A 193 -17.46 14.46 12.87
N THR A 194 -18.50 14.44 13.68
CA THR A 194 -19.12 15.67 14.21
C THR A 194 -18.20 16.48 15.14
N ASP A 195 -17.18 15.84 15.72
CA ASP A 195 -16.13 16.50 16.51
C ASP A 195 -15.01 17.12 15.66
N GLY A 196 -15.07 16.95 14.32
CA GLY A 196 -14.08 17.41 13.36
C GLY A 196 -12.94 16.44 13.07
N HIS A 197 -12.87 15.29 13.75
CA HIS A 197 -11.89 14.26 13.48
C HIS A 197 -12.12 13.63 12.10
N GLU A 198 -11.04 13.43 11.32
CA GLU A 198 -11.11 12.78 10.01
C GLU A 198 -10.47 11.40 10.05
N SER A 199 -11.15 10.42 9.43
CA SER A 199 -10.65 9.07 9.26
C SER A 199 -10.86 8.55 7.85
N ILE A 200 -10.06 7.55 7.43
CA ILE A 200 -10.20 6.89 6.14
C ILE A 200 -10.73 5.48 6.37
N VAL A 201 -11.90 5.22 5.82
CA VAL A 201 -12.63 3.97 6.06
C VAL A 201 -12.99 3.27 4.75
N GLY A 202 -13.17 1.94 4.80
CA GLY A 202 -13.77 1.21 3.67
C GLY A 202 -15.19 1.71 3.39
N GLY A 203 -15.56 1.85 2.14
CA GLY A 203 -16.85 2.38 1.73
C GLY A 203 -18.04 1.56 2.23
N SER A 204 -17.86 0.25 2.46
CA SER A 204 -18.88 -0.60 3.09
C SER A 204 -19.30 -0.18 4.52
N ARG A 205 -18.52 0.69 5.16
CA ARG A 205 -18.82 1.24 6.50
C ARG A 205 -19.57 2.57 6.45
N VAL A 206 -19.74 3.14 5.25
CA VAL A 206 -20.41 4.42 5.02
C VAL A 206 -21.85 4.18 4.58
N GLU A 207 -22.80 4.67 5.36
CA GLU A 207 -24.22 4.68 5.05
C GLU A 207 -24.55 6.08 4.46
N ARG A 208 -24.95 6.09 3.19
CA ARG A 208 -25.36 7.31 2.45
C ARG A 208 -26.86 7.46 2.43
#